data_8708b5806488d257c1284340ce3bdfa4
#
_entry.id   8708b5806488d257c1284340ce3bdfa4
#
_cell.length_a   1.000
_cell.length_b   1.000
_cell.length_c   1.000
_cell.angle_alpha   90.00
_cell.angle_beta   90.00
_cell.angle_gamma   90.00
#
_symmetry.space_group_name_H-M   'P 1'
#
loop_
_entity.id
_entity.type
_entity.pdbx_description
1 polymer ?
#
loop_
_entity_poly.entity_id
_entity_poly.type
_entity_poly.pdbx_seq_one_letter_code
_entity_poly.pdbx_strand_id
1 'polypeptide(L)'
;MNLDLHSISEKHPGKKWQKLFQAHWPAYKAWFLSKEGEDSPDLKTCQTQLRKYMPEFYPTYLKLCKLAGPDPVAHRFLTGYRPPPYMSGCAQIVSEKEAQLVRNYDFDPNLSEGTLLHSHWNHREVIAMGDCLTGVVDGMNDSGLVVSLTFGGRKVVADGFGIPFILRYILEFCTTLDKAVEVLHRIPSHMSYNIMLMNRSGQHRLVQVAPDCPPTITDLSASTNHQGVVDWPEHADFTKTIERELYLHDMLAQGDRTAEQIAMEFLKAPLFNRKYSKGFGTIYTAVYRPKEGALELLWPGIKLRQTFKRFQESVTSISYSERIDITTTDAIPAAQLQEDYNGAVEAYWQEYGRTWTSHEHAVTSAFFESANGKSLKGLSSRIKELLSQMEEVSAGDGTYKQKTRPEIWKRVATKK
;
A
#
# COMPACT_ATOMS: atom_id res chain seq x y z
N MET A 1 8.39 -16.82 -6.92
CA MET A 1 7.46 -16.81 -5.77
C MET A 1 6.04 -16.99 -6.29
N ASN A 2 5.18 -17.66 -5.55
CA ASN A 2 3.80 -17.88 -5.97
C ASN A 2 2.85 -17.36 -4.91
N LEU A 3 1.74 -16.78 -5.33
CA LEU A 3 0.63 -16.35 -4.47
C LEU A 3 -0.67 -16.90 -5.05
N ASP A 4 -1.46 -17.56 -4.23
CA ASP A 4 -2.82 -17.91 -4.56
C ASP A 4 -3.76 -16.79 -4.11
N LEU A 5 -4.33 -16.07 -5.08
CA LEU A 5 -5.34 -15.06 -4.81
C LEU A 5 -6.70 -15.72 -4.69
N HIS A 6 -7.31 -15.59 -3.54
CA HIS A 6 -8.63 -16.12 -3.22
C HIS A 6 -9.71 -15.05 -3.38
N SER A 7 -10.57 -15.20 -4.39
CA SER A 7 -11.82 -14.41 -4.48
C SER A 7 -12.90 -15.07 -3.63
N ILE A 8 -13.32 -14.41 -2.57
CA ILE A 8 -14.23 -14.94 -1.55
C ILE A 8 -15.47 -14.05 -1.45
N SER A 9 -16.65 -14.66 -1.43
CA SER A 9 -17.90 -13.96 -1.13
C SER A 9 -18.50 -14.46 0.18
N GLU A 10 -18.61 -13.56 1.16
CA GLU A 10 -19.22 -13.85 2.45
C GLU A 10 -19.98 -12.64 2.97
N LYS A 11 -21.31 -12.72 2.88
CA LYS A 11 -22.21 -11.59 3.21
C LYS A 11 -21.98 -11.03 4.61
N HIS A 12 -21.75 -11.90 5.59
CA HIS A 12 -21.44 -11.52 6.98
C HIS A 12 -20.27 -12.35 7.47
N PRO A 13 -19.44 -11.86 8.40
CA PRO A 13 -18.34 -12.64 8.95
C PRO A 13 -18.81 -14.00 9.44
N GLY A 14 -18.22 -15.08 8.95
CA GLY A 14 -18.64 -16.45 9.22
C GLY A 14 -17.50 -17.45 9.03
N LYS A 15 -17.86 -18.63 8.50
CA LYS A 15 -16.93 -19.75 8.36
C LYS A 15 -15.78 -19.48 7.37
N LYS A 16 -16.00 -18.68 6.31
CA LYS A 16 -14.94 -18.37 5.34
C LYS A 16 -13.92 -17.44 5.98
N TRP A 17 -14.38 -16.37 6.62
CA TRP A 17 -13.51 -15.49 7.40
C TRP A 17 -12.76 -16.26 8.50
N GLN A 18 -13.45 -17.16 9.21
CA GLN A 18 -12.81 -17.97 10.25
C GLN A 18 -11.67 -18.85 9.70
N LYS A 19 -11.83 -19.42 8.50
CA LYS A 19 -10.76 -20.18 7.83
C LYS A 19 -9.58 -19.28 7.45
N LEU A 20 -9.85 -18.09 6.91
CA LEU A 20 -8.79 -17.09 6.64
C LEU A 20 -8.05 -16.73 7.92
N PHE A 21 -8.79 -16.42 8.99
CA PHE A 21 -8.20 -16.14 10.29
C PHE A 21 -7.29 -17.27 10.74
N GLN A 22 -7.75 -18.52 10.72
CA GLN A 22 -6.95 -19.67 11.15
C GLN A 22 -5.69 -19.87 10.30
N ALA A 23 -5.76 -19.59 9.01
CA ALA A 23 -4.61 -19.72 8.11
C ALA A 23 -3.55 -18.65 8.35
N HIS A 24 -3.94 -17.40 8.58
CA HIS A 24 -3.01 -16.27 8.64
C HIS A 24 -2.68 -15.81 10.07
N TRP A 25 -3.53 -16.13 11.07
CA TRP A 25 -3.35 -15.67 12.44
C TRP A 25 -1.99 -16.02 13.06
N PRO A 26 -1.42 -17.22 12.87
CA PRO A 26 -0.10 -17.52 13.44
C PRO A 26 0.99 -16.51 13.01
N ALA A 27 1.02 -16.13 11.74
CA ALA A 27 1.96 -15.15 11.21
C ALA A 27 1.65 -13.74 11.75
N TYR A 28 0.40 -13.30 11.69
CA TYR A 28 -0.02 -12.02 12.25
C TYR A 28 0.23 -11.91 13.75
N LYS A 29 0.01 -12.99 14.50
CA LYS A 29 0.30 -13.03 15.94
C LYS A 29 1.78 -12.82 16.23
N ALA A 30 2.65 -13.52 15.50
CA ALA A 30 4.10 -13.36 15.63
C ALA A 30 4.54 -11.92 15.35
N TRP A 31 4.06 -11.33 14.23
CA TRP A 31 4.31 -9.94 13.92
C TRP A 31 3.75 -8.98 14.96
N PHE A 32 2.51 -9.14 15.38
CA PHE A 32 1.85 -8.23 16.31
C PHE A 32 2.56 -8.20 17.66
N LEU A 33 3.08 -9.34 18.12
CA LEU A 33 3.82 -9.47 19.36
C LEU A 33 5.30 -9.09 19.23
N SER A 34 5.86 -8.99 18.02
CA SER A 34 7.29 -8.70 17.80
C SER A 34 7.75 -7.38 18.40
N LYS A 35 6.84 -6.43 18.59
CA LYS A 35 7.06 -5.09 19.14
C LYS A 35 6.26 -4.83 20.41
N GLU A 36 5.81 -5.88 21.07
CA GLU A 36 5.13 -5.74 22.36
C GLU A 36 6.13 -5.31 23.44
N GLY A 37 5.79 -4.26 24.17
CA GLY A 37 6.57 -3.68 25.24
C GLY A 37 5.68 -3.16 26.37
N GLU A 38 6.27 -2.56 27.39
CA GLU A 38 5.56 -2.00 28.56
C GLU A 38 4.50 -0.95 28.16
N ASP A 39 4.74 -0.22 27.06
CA ASP A 39 3.83 0.82 26.53
C ASP A 39 2.75 0.26 25.60
N SER A 40 2.69 -1.06 25.37
CA SER A 40 1.66 -1.66 24.53
C SER A 40 0.28 -1.56 25.17
N PRO A 41 -0.77 -1.07 24.46
CA PRO A 41 -2.08 -0.92 25.06
C PRO A 41 -2.70 -2.27 25.37
N ASP A 42 -3.38 -2.37 26.50
CA ASP A 42 -4.15 -3.55 26.85
C ASP A 42 -5.43 -3.68 26.00
N LEU A 43 -6.08 -4.83 26.06
CA LEU A 43 -7.31 -5.10 25.30
C LEU A 43 -8.42 -4.11 25.64
N LYS A 44 -8.58 -3.71 26.89
CA LYS A 44 -9.62 -2.78 27.33
C LYS A 44 -9.43 -1.39 26.74
N THR A 45 -8.18 -0.92 26.71
CA THR A 45 -7.80 0.34 26.07
C THR A 45 -8.09 0.29 24.57
N CYS A 46 -7.65 -0.77 23.87
CA CYS A 46 -7.92 -0.93 22.43
C CYS A 46 -9.43 -0.96 22.12
N GLN A 47 -10.22 -1.69 22.89
CA GLN A 47 -11.68 -1.72 22.74
C GLN A 47 -12.33 -0.37 23.02
N THR A 48 -11.82 0.39 23.99
CA THR A 48 -12.32 1.74 24.30
C THR A 48 -12.07 2.68 23.13
N GLN A 49 -10.89 2.64 22.55
CA GLN A 49 -10.58 3.43 21.37
C GLN A 49 -11.44 3.04 20.16
N LEU A 50 -11.63 1.73 19.91
CA LEU A 50 -12.49 1.26 18.84
C LEU A 50 -13.95 1.76 19.02
N ARG A 51 -14.52 1.67 20.22
CA ARG A 51 -15.85 2.21 20.53
C ARG A 51 -15.95 3.71 20.36
N LYS A 52 -14.88 4.44 20.72
CA LYS A 52 -14.84 5.90 20.60
C LYS A 52 -14.83 6.36 19.14
N TYR A 53 -14.03 5.72 18.30
CA TYR A 53 -13.77 6.20 16.95
C TYR A 53 -14.56 5.48 15.85
N MET A 54 -14.92 4.22 16.06
CA MET A 54 -15.66 3.37 15.11
C MET A 54 -16.80 2.60 15.82
N PRO A 55 -17.72 3.30 16.51
CA PRO A 55 -18.76 2.65 17.31
C PRO A 55 -19.67 1.74 16.48
N GLU A 56 -19.97 2.12 15.23
CA GLU A 56 -20.83 1.34 14.33
C GLU A 56 -20.20 0.02 13.91
N PHE A 57 -18.87 -0.06 13.87
CA PHE A 57 -18.12 -1.29 13.55
C PHE A 57 -18.00 -2.22 14.76
N TYR A 58 -18.21 -1.73 15.98
CA TYR A 58 -17.99 -2.50 17.21
C TYR A 58 -18.81 -3.81 17.29
N PRO A 59 -20.08 -3.89 16.87
CA PRO A 59 -20.82 -5.15 16.82
C PRO A 59 -20.19 -6.20 15.90
N THR A 60 -19.67 -5.75 14.75
CA THR A 60 -18.93 -6.63 13.82
C THR A 60 -17.62 -7.13 14.45
N TYR A 61 -16.88 -6.26 15.12
CA TYR A 61 -15.70 -6.63 15.89
C TYR A 61 -16.00 -7.74 16.91
N LEU A 62 -17.08 -7.62 17.69
CA LEU A 62 -17.47 -8.66 18.66
C LEU A 62 -17.75 -10.01 17.98
N LYS A 63 -18.39 -9.99 16.80
CA LYS A 63 -18.62 -11.19 16.01
C LYS A 63 -17.32 -11.81 15.51
N LEU A 64 -16.38 -11.00 15.05
CA LEU A 64 -15.03 -11.46 14.64
C LEU A 64 -14.27 -12.07 15.81
N CYS A 65 -14.29 -11.45 16.99
CA CYS A 65 -13.69 -12.02 18.21
C CYS A 65 -14.27 -13.39 18.56
N LYS A 66 -15.61 -13.55 18.45
CA LYS A 66 -16.26 -14.84 18.67
C LYS A 66 -15.78 -15.91 17.68
N LEU A 67 -15.59 -15.55 16.41
CA LEU A 67 -15.09 -16.46 15.38
C LEU A 67 -13.60 -16.80 15.54
N ALA A 68 -12.80 -15.82 16.01
CA ALA A 68 -11.39 -16.00 16.29
C ALA A 68 -11.12 -16.93 17.49
N GLY A 69 -12.11 -17.10 18.39
CA GLY A 69 -11.96 -17.89 19.61
C GLY A 69 -11.45 -17.07 20.80
N PRO A 70 -11.11 -17.71 21.92
CA PRO A 70 -10.81 -17.04 23.20
C PRO A 70 -9.37 -16.50 23.33
N ASP A 71 -8.75 -16.06 22.24
CA ASP A 71 -7.38 -15.50 22.25
C ASP A 71 -7.43 -13.98 22.47
N PRO A 72 -7.03 -13.45 23.66
CA PRO A 72 -7.06 -12.02 23.94
C PRO A 72 -6.10 -11.20 23.04
N VAL A 73 -5.03 -11.82 22.54
CA VAL A 73 -4.10 -11.17 21.58
C VAL A 73 -4.79 -10.98 20.25
N ALA A 74 -5.55 -11.99 19.78
CA ALA A 74 -6.36 -11.86 18.58
C ALA A 74 -7.43 -10.77 18.73
N HIS A 75 -8.11 -10.73 19.88
CA HIS A 75 -9.10 -9.69 20.14
C HIS A 75 -8.49 -8.29 20.15
N ARG A 76 -7.27 -8.12 20.66
CA ARG A 76 -6.54 -6.86 20.62
C ARG A 76 -6.16 -6.48 19.18
N PHE A 77 -5.59 -7.41 18.43
CA PHE A 77 -5.23 -7.23 17.01
C PHE A 77 -6.44 -6.80 16.17
N LEU A 78 -7.57 -7.47 16.35
CA LEU A 78 -8.82 -7.19 15.60
C LEU A 78 -9.44 -5.82 15.88
N THR A 79 -8.97 -5.07 16.88
CA THR A 79 -9.34 -3.66 17.05
C THR A 79 -8.68 -2.74 16.03
N GLY A 80 -7.56 -3.14 15.44
CA GLY A 80 -6.75 -2.31 14.55
C GLY A 80 -6.04 -1.15 15.24
N TYR A 81 -6.06 -1.06 16.57
CA TYR A 81 -5.46 0.04 17.31
C TYR A 81 -4.00 -0.25 17.66
N ARG A 82 -3.09 0.71 17.35
CA ARG A 82 -1.64 0.62 17.56
C ARG A 82 -1.02 -0.69 17.06
N PRO A 83 -1.19 -1.05 15.77
CA PRO A 83 -0.45 -2.17 15.21
C PRO A 83 1.05 -1.82 15.14
N PRO A 84 1.95 -2.81 15.05
CA PRO A 84 3.33 -2.53 14.68
C PRO A 84 3.40 -1.75 13.37
N PRO A 85 4.38 -0.83 13.20
CA PRO A 85 4.55 -0.12 11.95
C PRO A 85 4.92 -1.07 10.81
N TYR A 86 4.41 -0.79 9.60
CA TYR A 86 4.75 -1.54 8.39
C TYR A 86 4.78 -0.62 7.17
N MET A 87 5.47 -1.06 6.12
CA MET A 87 5.62 -0.31 4.88
C MET A 87 5.11 -1.12 3.71
N SER A 88 4.58 -0.39 2.74
CA SER A 88 4.35 -0.89 1.39
C SER A 88 4.76 0.17 0.37
N GLY A 89 5.01 -0.24 -0.87
CA GLY A 89 5.09 0.69 -1.98
C GLY A 89 3.79 0.71 -2.76
N CYS A 90 3.49 1.82 -3.35
CA CYS A 90 2.30 1.94 -4.19
C CYS A 90 2.47 3.09 -5.18
N ALA A 91 1.68 3.04 -6.24
CA ALA A 91 1.41 4.16 -7.13
C ALA A 91 -0.08 4.14 -7.47
N GLN A 92 -0.73 5.29 -7.54
CA GLN A 92 -2.14 5.38 -7.84
C GLN A 92 -2.48 6.63 -8.67
N ILE A 93 -3.51 6.51 -9.49
CA ILE A 93 -4.00 7.57 -10.36
C ILE A 93 -5.53 7.51 -10.46
N VAL A 94 -6.15 8.69 -10.61
CA VAL A 94 -7.55 8.82 -11.02
C VAL A 94 -7.61 9.46 -12.41
N SER A 95 -8.36 8.84 -13.31
CA SER A 95 -8.82 9.45 -14.55
C SER A 95 -10.27 9.90 -14.35
N GLU A 96 -10.50 11.20 -14.16
CA GLU A 96 -11.85 11.76 -13.98
C GLU A 96 -12.74 11.51 -15.18
N LYS A 97 -12.20 11.73 -16.40
CA LYS A 97 -12.90 11.54 -17.66
C LYS A 97 -13.51 10.14 -17.77
N GLU A 98 -12.72 9.14 -17.40
CA GLU A 98 -13.13 7.72 -17.46
C GLU A 98 -13.82 7.24 -16.17
N ALA A 99 -13.82 8.06 -15.11
CA ALA A 99 -14.23 7.68 -13.76
C ALA A 99 -13.58 6.36 -13.32
N GLN A 100 -12.25 6.31 -13.43
CA GLN A 100 -11.43 5.13 -13.16
C GLN A 100 -10.32 5.47 -12.18
N LEU A 101 -10.12 4.59 -11.19
CA LEU A 101 -8.95 4.60 -10.33
C LEU A 101 -8.08 3.39 -10.67
N VAL A 102 -6.77 3.61 -10.88
CA VAL A 102 -5.78 2.56 -11.10
C VAL A 102 -4.70 2.65 -10.03
N ARG A 103 -4.30 1.51 -9.47
CA ARG A 103 -3.20 1.44 -8.51
C ARG A 103 -2.35 0.21 -8.67
N ASN A 104 -1.05 0.34 -8.34
CA ASN A 104 -0.16 -0.78 -8.02
C ASN A 104 -0.01 -0.90 -6.50
N TYR A 105 -0.11 -2.12 -6.00
CA TYR A 105 0.27 -2.48 -4.64
C TYR A 105 1.60 -3.21 -4.66
N ASP A 106 2.65 -2.54 -4.15
CA ASP A 106 4.01 -3.08 -4.11
C ASP A 106 4.31 -3.58 -2.70
N PHE A 107 4.56 -4.86 -2.56
CA PHE A 107 4.80 -5.52 -1.28
C PHE A 107 5.55 -6.85 -1.48
N ASP A 108 5.77 -7.60 -0.40
CA ASP A 108 6.27 -8.97 -0.47
C ASP A 108 5.12 -9.94 -0.76
N PRO A 109 5.18 -10.76 -1.84
CA PRO A 109 4.16 -11.75 -2.12
C PRO A 109 3.93 -12.75 -0.99
N ASN A 110 4.97 -13.08 -0.21
CA ASN A 110 4.86 -14.02 0.91
C ASN A 110 4.12 -13.44 2.12
N LEU A 111 3.98 -12.12 2.18
CA LEU A 111 3.32 -11.41 3.27
C LEU A 111 1.91 -10.94 2.90
N SER A 112 1.53 -11.06 1.64
CA SER A 112 0.19 -10.71 1.18
C SER A 112 -0.81 -11.80 1.56
N GLU A 113 -1.97 -11.40 2.11
CA GLU A 113 -3.08 -12.34 2.36
C GLU A 113 -3.65 -12.95 1.08
N GLY A 114 -3.45 -12.30 -0.06
CA GLY A 114 -3.98 -12.76 -1.33
C GLY A 114 -5.52 -12.92 -1.31
N THR A 115 -6.24 -12.04 -0.63
CA THR A 115 -7.69 -12.16 -0.47
C THR A 115 -8.43 -11.00 -1.12
N LEU A 116 -9.24 -11.30 -2.13
CA LEU A 116 -10.26 -10.39 -2.65
C LEU A 116 -11.61 -10.76 -2.03
N LEU A 117 -12.12 -9.88 -1.18
CA LEU A 117 -13.35 -10.13 -0.42
C LEU A 117 -14.54 -9.34 -0.97
N HIS A 118 -15.61 -10.05 -1.30
CA HIS A 118 -16.93 -9.49 -1.51
C HIS A 118 -17.77 -9.70 -0.25
N SER A 119 -18.19 -8.63 0.38
CA SER A 119 -18.84 -8.66 1.71
C SER A 119 -20.00 -7.66 1.81
N HIS A 120 -20.88 -7.90 2.79
CA HIS A 120 -21.91 -6.97 3.22
C HIS A 120 -22.03 -7.07 4.74
N TRP A 121 -20.91 -6.74 5.42
CA TRP A 121 -20.83 -6.96 6.87
C TRP A 121 -21.68 -5.97 7.66
N ASN A 122 -21.79 -4.74 7.17
CA ASN A 122 -22.55 -3.66 7.80
C ASN A 122 -23.55 -3.03 6.80
N HIS A 123 -23.39 -1.74 6.50
CA HIS A 123 -24.39 -1.00 5.73
C HIS A 123 -24.23 -1.11 4.22
N ARG A 124 -23.02 -1.41 3.74
CA ARG A 124 -22.71 -1.41 2.32
C ARG A 124 -22.17 -2.75 1.84
N GLU A 125 -22.48 -3.06 0.59
CA GLU A 125 -21.83 -4.13 -0.13
C GLU A 125 -20.46 -3.64 -0.61
N VAL A 126 -19.41 -4.42 -0.38
CA VAL A 126 -18.00 -4.04 -0.59
C VAL A 126 -17.28 -5.12 -1.37
N ILE A 127 -16.50 -4.71 -2.38
CA ILE A 127 -15.47 -5.54 -3.03
C ILE A 127 -14.14 -4.88 -2.73
N ALA A 128 -13.23 -5.57 -2.04
CA ALA A 128 -11.96 -4.99 -1.58
C ALA A 128 -10.85 -6.02 -1.42
N MET A 129 -9.60 -5.57 -1.61
CA MET A 129 -8.42 -6.35 -1.29
C MET A 129 -8.18 -6.32 0.21
N GLY A 130 -8.19 -7.50 0.83
CA GLY A 130 -8.03 -7.70 2.27
C GLY A 130 -6.60 -7.49 2.75
N ASP A 131 -6.48 -6.99 3.98
CA ASP A 131 -5.26 -6.91 4.74
C ASP A 131 -5.55 -6.89 6.25
N CYS A 132 -4.64 -7.40 7.06
CA CYS A 132 -4.80 -7.49 8.52
C CYS A 132 -6.10 -8.24 8.93
N LEU A 133 -6.51 -9.25 8.17
CA LEU A 133 -7.66 -10.13 8.38
C LEU A 133 -9.03 -9.43 8.37
N THR A 134 -9.08 -8.16 8.73
CA THR A 134 -10.32 -7.36 8.86
C THR A 134 -10.28 -6.12 7.98
N GLY A 135 -9.10 -5.55 7.80
CA GLY A 135 -8.89 -4.34 7.02
C GLY A 135 -8.90 -4.55 5.52
N VAL A 136 -8.71 -3.46 4.79
CA VAL A 136 -8.53 -3.45 3.33
C VAL A 136 -7.48 -2.42 2.93
N VAL A 137 -6.80 -2.66 1.82
CA VAL A 137 -5.80 -1.72 1.26
C VAL A 137 -6.32 -0.91 0.08
N ASP A 138 -7.33 -1.41 -0.59
CA ASP A 138 -8.14 -0.73 -1.60
C ASP A 138 -9.48 -1.44 -1.77
N GLY A 139 -10.45 -0.74 -2.31
CA GLY A 139 -11.78 -1.31 -2.50
C GLY A 139 -12.81 -0.32 -3.03
N MET A 140 -13.99 -0.85 -3.26
CA MET A 140 -15.16 -0.11 -3.71
C MET A 140 -16.40 -0.61 -3.00
N ASN A 141 -17.33 0.30 -2.66
CA ASN A 141 -18.65 -0.07 -2.20
C ASN A 141 -19.74 0.09 -3.28
N ASP A 142 -20.92 -0.42 -3.01
CA ASP A 142 -22.08 -0.43 -3.92
C ASP A 142 -22.64 0.97 -4.22
N SER A 143 -22.30 2.00 -3.43
CA SER A 143 -22.62 3.39 -3.76
C SER A 143 -21.67 3.96 -4.83
N GLY A 144 -20.57 3.26 -5.14
CA GLY A 144 -19.55 3.67 -6.07
C GLY A 144 -18.47 4.55 -5.44
N LEU A 145 -18.35 4.55 -4.12
CA LEU A 145 -17.20 5.12 -3.42
C LEU A 145 -16.02 4.15 -3.53
N VAL A 146 -14.91 4.60 -4.07
CA VAL A 146 -13.64 3.88 -4.17
C VAL A 146 -12.64 4.48 -3.20
N VAL A 147 -11.87 3.63 -2.52
CA VAL A 147 -10.76 4.03 -1.67
C VAL A 147 -9.49 3.27 -2.08
N SER A 148 -8.36 3.94 -1.97
CA SER A 148 -7.05 3.36 -2.23
C SER A 148 -6.00 4.10 -1.44
N LEU A 149 -4.89 3.45 -1.09
CA LEU A 149 -3.82 4.05 -0.30
C LEU A 149 -2.45 3.93 -0.96
N THR A 150 -1.57 4.90 -0.63
CA THR A 150 -0.12 4.73 -0.71
C THR A 150 0.50 5.10 0.63
N PHE A 151 1.62 4.48 1.00
CA PHE A 151 2.38 4.90 2.18
C PHE A 151 2.92 6.32 1.99
N GLY A 152 2.82 7.15 3.03
CA GLY A 152 3.17 8.58 2.96
C GLY A 152 4.66 8.91 3.02
N GLY A 153 5.54 7.89 3.11
CA GLY A 153 7.00 8.08 3.06
C GLY A 153 7.59 8.82 4.27
N ARG A 154 6.95 8.79 5.44
CA ARG A 154 7.39 9.45 6.67
C ARG A 154 7.60 8.43 7.78
N LYS A 155 8.63 8.66 8.62
CA LYS A 155 9.00 7.75 9.74
C LYS A 155 8.13 7.94 10.98
N VAL A 156 7.13 8.80 10.93
CA VAL A 156 6.28 9.13 12.08
C VAL A 156 5.32 8.01 12.42
N VAL A 157 5.29 7.63 13.70
CA VAL A 157 4.38 6.62 14.27
C VAL A 157 3.84 7.15 15.59
N ALA A 158 2.55 7.07 15.82
CA ALA A 158 1.92 7.44 17.09
C ALA A 158 0.62 6.67 17.34
N ASP A 159 -0.12 7.05 18.39
CA ASP A 159 -1.40 6.46 18.73
C ASP A 159 -2.42 6.65 17.61
N GLY A 160 -2.99 5.56 17.14
CA GLY A 160 -3.96 5.58 16.04
C GLY A 160 -4.32 4.18 15.57
N PHE A 161 -5.14 4.14 14.54
CA PHE A 161 -5.57 2.89 13.92
C PHE A 161 -4.72 2.56 12.70
N GLY A 162 -4.54 1.28 12.45
CA GLY A 162 -4.01 0.77 11.19
C GLY A 162 -4.89 1.24 10.02
N ILE A 163 -4.28 1.81 9.01
CA ILE A 163 -5.03 2.37 7.88
C ILE A 163 -5.97 1.37 7.21
N PRO A 164 -5.68 0.06 7.10
CA PRO A 164 -6.61 -0.89 6.53
C PRO A 164 -7.96 -0.93 7.24
N PHE A 165 -7.99 -0.73 8.56
CA PHE A 165 -9.24 -0.68 9.34
C PHE A 165 -10.03 0.60 9.07
N ILE A 166 -9.35 1.73 8.92
CA ILE A 166 -9.97 3.01 8.58
C ILE A 166 -10.61 2.92 7.19
N LEU A 167 -9.92 2.34 6.20
CA LEU A 167 -10.46 2.17 4.84
C LEU A 167 -11.64 1.20 4.82
N ARG A 168 -11.59 0.11 5.59
CA ARG A 168 -12.74 -0.78 5.77
C ARG A 168 -13.95 -0.01 6.32
N TYR A 169 -13.75 0.78 7.38
CA TYR A 169 -14.81 1.59 7.97
C TYR A 169 -15.40 2.58 6.96
N ILE A 170 -14.59 3.26 6.16
CA ILE A 170 -15.07 4.16 5.11
C ILE A 170 -15.95 3.41 4.11
N LEU A 171 -15.50 2.26 3.60
CA LEU A 171 -16.28 1.48 2.62
C LEU A 171 -17.60 0.96 3.17
N GLU A 172 -17.62 0.60 4.45
CA GLU A 172 -18.83 0.02 5.09
C GLU A 172 -19.88 1.08 5.48
N PHE A 173 -19.46 2.34 5.76
CA PHE A 173 -20.32 3.35 6.38
C PHE A 173 -20.46 4.65 5.60
N CYS A 174 -19.59 4.93 4.61
CA CYS A 174 -19.64 6.16 3.82
C CYS A 174 -20.24 5.91 2.44
N THR A 175 -20.96 6.91 1.92
CA THR A 175 -21.55 6.90 0.58
C THR A 175 -21.09 8.07 -0.29
N THR A 176 -20.40 9.04 0.30
CA THR A 176 -19.95 10.26 -0.38
C THR A 176 -18.49 10.56 -0.04
N LEU A 177 -17.83 11.36 -0.87
CA LEU A 177 -16.47 11.84 -0.62
C LEU A 177 -16.38 12.61 0.70
N ASP A 178 -17.32 13.52 0.95
CA ASP A 178 -17.31 14.37 2.15
C ASP A 178 -17.37 13.54 3.44
N LYS A 179 -18.24 12.52 3.49
CA LYS A 179 -18.30 11.60 4.64
C LYS A 179 -17.01 10.81 4.81
N ALA A 180 -16.38 10.39 3.73
CA ALA A 180 -15.09 9.69 3.80
C ALA A 180 -13.97 10.62 4.30
N VAL A 181 -13.96 11.86 3.85
CA VAL A 181 -13.03 12.90 4.33
C VAL A 181 -13.26 13.18 5.83
N GLU A 182 -14.51 13.32 6.28
CA GLU A 182 -14.85 13.48 7.71
C GLU A 182 -14.32 12.31 8.56
N VAL A 183 -14.41 11.09 8.07
CA VAL A 183 -13.84 9.91 8.75
C VAL A 183 -12.33 10.03 8.87
N LEU A 184 -11.62 10.42 7.81
CA LEU A 184 -10.16 10.59 7.81
C LEU A 184 -9.70 11.74 8.72
N HIS A 185 -10.53 12.75 8.94
CA HIS A 185 -10.28 13.80 9.95
C HIS A 185 -10.52 13.33 11.39
N ARG A 186 -11.50 12.48 11.60
CA ARG A 186 -11.95 12.05 12.92
C ARG A 186 -11.15 10.90 13.49
N ILE A 187 -10.78 9.92 12.65
CA ILE A 187 -10.11 8.70 13.11
C ILE A 187 -8.61 8.87 12.96
N PRO A 188 -7.83 8.83 14.06
CA PRO A 188 -6.39 8.99 13.99
C PRO A 188 -5.72 7.80 13.29
N SER A 189 -4.87 8.09 12.31
CA SER A 189 -3.99 7.10 11.69
C SER A 189 -2.72 6.95 12.50
N HIS A 190 -2.21 5.72 12.66
CA HIS A 190 -0.97 5.48 13.41
C HIS A 190 0.30 5.81 12.61
N MET A 191 0.20 5.94 11.30
CA MET A 191 1.30 6.27 10.38
C MET A 191 0.84 7.24 9.29
N SER A 192 1.75 7.67 8.43
CA SER A 192 1.46 8.56 7.30
C SER A 192 1.00 7.79 6.06
N TYR A 193 -0.09 8.24 5.44
CA TYR A 193 -0.64 7.66 4.21
C TYR A 193 -1.26 8.71 3.30
N ASN A 194 -1.24 8.45 1.99
CA ASN A 194 -1.99 9.19 0.99
C ASN A 194 -3.22 8.36 0.60
N ILE A 195 -4.40 8.85 0.89
CA ILE A 195 -5.66 8.16 0.63
C ILE A 195 -6.35 8.80 -0.55
N MET A 196 -6.49 8.05 -1.64
CA MET A 196 -7.27 8.46 -2.79
C MET A 196 -8.72 8.01 -2.60
N LEU A 197 -9.62 8.96 -2.66
CA LEU A 197 -11.06 8.77 -2.62
C LEU A 197 -11.65 9.14 -3.99
N MET A 198 -12.49 8.31 -4.58
CA MET A 198 -13.16 8.60 -5.84
C MET A 198 -14.62 8.16 -5.77
N ASN A 199 -15.54 8.97 -6.31
CA ASN A 199 -16.95 8.63 -6.43
C ASN A 199 -17.30 8.08 -7.82
N ARG A 200 -18.56 7.69 -8.00
CA ARG A 200 -19.07 7.12 -9.24
C ARG A 200 -18.93 8.04 -10.45
N SER A 201 -18.92 9.36 -10.27
CA SER A 201 -18.77 10.33 -11.36
C SER A 201 -17.33 10.59 -11.77
N GLY A 202 -16.35 10.11 -11.01
CA GLY A 202 -14.92 10.36 -11.23
C GLY A 202 -14.37 11.51 -10.39
N GLN A 203 -15.22 12.27 -9.68
CA GLN A 203 -14.74 13.25 -8.73
C GLN A 203 -13.92 12.56 -7.64
N HIS A 204 -12.83 13.18 -7.22
CA HIS A 204 -11.91 12.57 -6.28
C HIS A 204 -11.35 13.57 -5.27
N ARG A 205 -10.71 13.05 -4.24
CA ARG A 205 -9.91 13.79 -3.26
C ARG A 205 -8.70 12.93 -2.88
N LEU A 206 -7.55 13.56 -2.82
CA LEU A 206 -6.37 12.99 -2.19
C LEU A 206 -6.27 13.54 -0.78
N VAL A 207 -6.39 12.67 0.22
CA VAL A 207 -6.29 13.03 1.64
C VAL A 207 -4.99 12.47 2.19
N GLN A 208 -4.09 13.35 2.58
CA GLN A 208 -2.83 12.98 3.23
C GLN A 208 -3.04 12.99 4.73
N VAL A 209 -2.90 11.83 5.36
CA VAL A 209 -3.03 11.66 6.82
C VAL A 209 -1.67 11.34 7.44
N ALA A 210 -1.44 11.85 8.64
CA ALA A 210 -0.28 11.50 9.46
C ALA A 210 -0.63 11.72 10.94
N PRO A 211 0.03 11.01 11.88
CA PRO A 211 -0.32 11.13 13.30
C PRO A 211 0.12 12.44 13.94
N ASP A 212 1.03 13.19 13.34
CA ASP A 212 1.67 14.40 13.87
C ASP A 212 1.13 15.70 13.26
N CYS A 213 0.19 15.61 12.31
CA CYS A 213 -0.42 16.80 11.70
C CYS A 213 -1.87 16.53 11.27
N PRO A 214 -2.69 17.58 11.17
CA PRO A 214 -4.04 17.45 10.61
C PRO A 214 -4.00 16.93 9.16
N PRO A 215 -5.03 16.18 8.72
CA PRO A 215 -5.14 15.76 7.33
C PRO A 215 -5.12 16.92 6.34
N THR A 216 -4.36 16.77 5.26
CA THR A 216 -4.34 17.71 4.13
C THR A 216 -5.16 17.15 2.98
N ILE A 217 -6.05 17.95 2.41
CA ILE A 217 -6.92 17.58 1.29
C ILE A 217 -6.47 18.29 0.04
N THR A 218 -6.31 17.56 -1.05
CA THR A 218 -5.95 18.11 -2.37
C THR A 218 -6.78 17.46 -3.46
N ASP A 219 -6.80 18.09 -4.64
CA ASP A 219 -7.42 17.57 -5.86
C ASP A 219 -6.37 16.91 -6.80
N LEU A 220 -5.22 16.50 -6.26
CA LEU A 220 -4.21 15.78 -7.02
C LEU A 220 -4.75 14.42 -7.45
N SER A 221 -4.65 14.13 -8.74
CA SER A 221 -5.16 12.90 -9.34
C SER A 221 -4.17 11.72 -9.25
N ALA A 222 -2.95 11.95 -8.77
CA ALA A 222 -1.92 10.93 -8.64
C ALA A 222 -1.20 11.04 -7.30
N SER A 223 -0.72 9.91 -6.77
CA SER A 223 0.21 9.89 -5.64
C SER A 223 1.05 8.62 -5.63
N THR A 224 2.21 8.74 -5.00
CA THR A 224 3.16 7.66 -4.74
C THR A 224 3.54 7.64 -3.27
N ASN A 225 4.79 7.38 -2.90
CA ASN A 225 5.18 7.15 -1.52
C ASN A 225 5.90 8.36 -0.89
N HIS A 226 5.28 9.53 -0.92
CA HIS A 226 5.70 10.72 -0.17
C HIS A 226 4.54 11.71 -0.02
N GLN A 227 4.68 12.69 0.87
CA GLN A 227 3.70 13.75 1.14
C GLN A 227 4.37 15.11 0.92
N GLY A 228 4.21 15.69 -0.30
CA GLY A 228 4.83 16.96 -0.66
C GLY A 228 6.36 16.87 -0.67
N VAL A 229 7.01 17.23 0.44
CA VAL A 229 8.48 17.09 0.58
C VAL A 229 8.85 15.65 0.94
N VAL A 230 9.98 15.18 0.42
CA VAL A 230 10.52 13.86 0.77
C VAL A 230 11.16 13.91 2.16
N ASP A 231 10.50 13.35 3.16
CA ASP A 231 11.02 13.28 4.53
C ASP A 231 12.01 12.12 4.72
N TRP A 232 11.96 11.12 3.84
CA TRP A 232 12.75 9.90 3.94
C TRP A 232 13.46 9.59 2.60
N PRO A 233 14.64 10.20 2.37
CA PRO A 233 15.34 10.07 1.09
C PRO A 233 15.66 8.63 0.69
N GLU A 234 16.12 7.79 1.64
CA GLU A 234 16.49 6.41 1.35
C GLU A 234 15.28 5.57 0.89
N HIS A 235 14.13 5.77 1.52
CA HIS A 235 12.87 5.15 1.09
C HIS A 235 12.42 5.69 -0.27
N ALA A 236 12.53 6.98 -0.49
CA ALA A 236 12.17 7.61 -1.76
C ALA A 236 13.04 7.09 -2.92
N ASP A 237 14.33 6.93 -2.71
CA ASP A 237 15.26 6.38 -3.69
C ASP A 237 15.00 4.89 -3.95
N PHE A 238 14.72 4.11 -2.90
CA PHE A 238 14.38 2.68 -3.03
C PHE A 238 13.09 2.45 -3.81
N THR A 239 12.04 3.23 -3.49
CA THR A 239 10.72 3.10 -4.12
C THR A 239 10.61 3.86 -5.44
N LYS A 240 11.60 4.68 -5.80
CA LYS A 240 11.55 5.57 -6.96
C LYS A 240 10.30 6.46 -6.96
N THR A 241 9.91 6.94 -5.76
CA THR A 241 8.63 7.62 -5.55
C THR A 241 8.48 8.86 -6.42
N ILE A 242 9.53 9.70 -6.54
CA ILE A 242 9.52 10.92 -7.36
C ILE A 242 9.44 10.59 -8.86
N GLU A 243 10.24 9.65 -9.33
CA GLU A 243 10.24 9.22 -10.73
C GLU A 243 8.86 8.70 -11.15
N ARG A 244 8.26 7.86 -10.32
CA ARG A 244 6.92 7.29 -10.56
C ARG A 244 5.84 8.38 -10.55
N GLU A 245 5.92 9.34 -9.64
CA GLU A 245 4.94 10.44 -9.57
C GLU A 245 5.03 11.36 -10.78
N LEU A 246 6.24 11.73 -11.19
CA LEU A 246 6.46 12.51 -12.42
C LEU A 246 5.92 11.78 -13.64
N TYR A 247 6.15 10.48 -13.75
CA TYR A 247 5.60 9.67 -14.84
C TYR A 247 4.06 9.70 -14.87
N LEU A 248 3.41 9.59 -13.69
CA LEU A 248 1.96 9.67 -13.58
C LEU A 248 1.42 11.05 -14.00
N HIS A 249 2.08 12.13 -13.58
CA HIS A 249 1.71 13.49 -13.98
C HIS A 249 1.88 13.74 -15.46
N ASP A 250 2.98 13.27 -16.06
CA ASP A 250 3.21 13.38 -17.51
C ASP A 250 2.14 12.59 -18.29
N MET A 251 1.76 11.42 -17.80
CA MET A 251 0.71 10.60 -18.38
C MET A 251 -0.67 11.30 -18.35
N LEU A 252 -0.99 11.99 -17.25
CA LEU A 252 -2.23 12.79 -17.15
C LEU A 252 -2.19 14.02 -18.04
N ALA A 253 -1.05 14.70 -18.13
CA ALA A 253 -0.89 15.93 -18.93
C ALA A 253 -1.03 15.69 -20.43
N GLN A 254 -0.68 14.50 -20.93
CA GLN A 254 -0.86 14.10 -22.33
C GLN A 254 -2.35 13.98 -22.70
N GLY A 255 -3.20 13.53 -21.76
CA GLY A 255 -4.66 13.60 -21.85
C GLY A 255 -5.35 12.78 -22.96
N ASP A 256 -4.60 12.06 -23.79
CA ASP A 256 -5.05 11.31 -24.97
C ASP A 256 -5.27 9.81 -24.73
N ARG A 257 -4.91 9.33 -23.54
CA ARG A 257 -4.96 7.89 -23.21
C ARG A 257 -6.36 7.45 -22.80
N THR A 258 -6.75 6.29 -23.31
CA THR A 258 -7.98 5.61 -22.87
C THR A 258 -7.80 4.97 -21.48
N ALA A 259 -8.92 4.59 -20.86
CA ALA A 259 -8.92 3.88 -19.58
C ALA A 259 -8.05 2.62 -19.61
N GLU A 260 -8.11 1.85 -20.68
CA GLU A 260 -7.32 0.63 -20.88
C GLU A 260 -5.83 0.95 -21.03
N GLN A 261 -5.48 1.98 -21.79
CA GLN A 261 -4.09 2.39 -21.97
C GLN A 261 -3.46 2.83 -20.65
N ILE A 262 -4.19 3.60 -19.81
CA ILE A 262 -3.74 3.96 -18.48
C ILE A 262 -3.50 2.71 -17.62
N ALA A 263 -4.43 1.76 -17.62
CA ALA A 263 -4.29 0.52 -16.85
C ALA A 263 -3.08 -0.31 -17.30
N MET A 264 -2.81 -0.37 -18.62
CA MET A 264 -1.67 -1.10 -19.18
C MET A 264 -0.32 -0.44 -18.88
N GLU A 265 -0.25 0.87 -18.67
CA GLU A 265 0.97 1.54 -18.24
C GLU A 265 1.39 1.11 -16.81
N PHE A 266 0.43 0.77 -15.96
CA PHE A 266 0.71 0.26 -14.62
C PHE A 266 1.35 -1.14 -14.61
N LEU A 267 1.35 -1.84 -15.74
CA LEU A 267 2.05 -3.13 -15.92
C LEU A 267 3.49 -2.96 -16.46
N LYS A 268 3.98 -1.74 -16.60
CA LYS A 268 5.30 -1.40 -17.15
C LYS A 268 6.14 -0.59 -16.17
N ALA A 269 7.46 -0.61 -16.32
CA ALA A 269 8.35 0.32 -15.64
C ALA A 269 8.02 1.78 -16.06
N PRO A 270 8.16 2.77 -15.18
CA PRO A 270 8.68 2.68 -13.80
C PRO A 270 7.62 2.28 -12.76
N LEU A 271 6.34 2.09 -13.14
CA LEU A 271 5.24 1.84 -12.22
C LEU A 271 5.23 0.40 -11.69
N PHE A 272 5.49 -0.59 -12.58
CA PHE A 272 5.51 -2.00 -12.20
C PHE A 272 6.87 -2.39 -11.62
N ASN A 273 6.89 -2.74 -10.36
CA ASN A 273 8.08 -3.12 -9.63
C ASN A 273 8.24 -4.65 -9.61
N ARG A 274 9.46 -5.15 -9.87
CA ARG A 274 9.79 -6.59 -9.89
C ARG A 274 10.83 -7.00 -8.83
N LYS A 275 11.09 -6.17 -7.84
CA LYS A 275 12.09 -6.44 -6.78
C LYS A 275 11.58 -7.47 -5.76
N TYR A 276 11.06 -8.61 -6.24
CA TYR A 276 10.43 -9.63 -5.38
C TYR A 276 11.43 -10.28 -4.42
N SER A 277 12.68 -10.52 -4.84
CA SER A 277 13.75 -11.04 -3.97
C SER A 277 14.08 -10.10 -2.81
N LYS A 278 13.69 -8.83 -2.92
CA LYS A 278 13.89 -7.81 -1.89
C LYS A 278 12.64 -7.57 -1.04
N GLY A 279 11.66 -8.48 -1.15
CA GLY A 279 10.37 -8.30 -0.49
C GLY A 279 9.58 -7.08 -0.99
N PHE A 280 9.82 -6.64 -2.25
CA PHE A 280 9.21 -5.41 -2.76
C PHE A 280 8.95 -5.49 -4.27
N GLY A 281 7.78 -5.98 -4.63
CA GLY A 281 7.34 -6.07 -6.02
C GLY A 281 5.85 -5.81 -6.16
N THR A 282 5.39 -5.50 -7.35
CA THR A 282 3.96 -5.28 -7.62
C THR A 282 3.19 -6.59 -7.47
N ILE A 283 2.37 -6.69 -6.43
CA ILE A 283 1.53 -7.85 -6.13
C ILE A 283 0.36 -7.92 -7.11
N TYR A 284 -0.25 -6.78 -7.41
CA TYR A 284 -1.31 -6.64 -8.40
C TYR A 284 -1.45 -5.18 -8.84
N THR A 285 -2.02 -5.00 -10.02
CA THR A 285 -2.59 -3.73 -10.46
C THR A 285 -4.10 -3.82 -10.32
N ALA A 286 -4.71 -2.93 -9.53
CA ALA A 286 -6.16 -2.84 -9.39
C ALA A 286 -6.73 -1.71 -10.24
N VAL A 287 -7.84 -1.97 -10.91
CA VAL A 287 -8.59 -1.01 -11.74
C VAL A 287 -10.03 -0.98 -11.29
N TYR A 288 -10.43 0.13 -10.68
CA TYR A 288 -11.80 0.35 -10.20
C TYR A 288 -12.60 1.18 -11.18
N ARG A 289 -13.75 0.65 -11.62
CA ARG A 289 -14.74 1.31 -12.49
C ARG A 289 -16.08 1.40 -11.78
N PRO A 290 -16.30 2.41 -10.94
CA PRO A 290 -17.49 2.48 -10.09
C PRO A 290 -18.80 2.71 -10.87
N LYS A 291 -18.76 3.27 -12.09
CA LYS A 291 -19.93 3.34 -12.98
C LYS A 291 -20.48 1.97 -13.33
N GLU A 292 -19.59 1.00 -13.51
CA GLU A 292 -19.91 -0.38 -13.86
C GLU A 292 -20.08 -1.26 -12.61
N GLY A 293 -19.70 -0.78 -11.43
CA GLY A 293 -19.57 -1.59 -10.22
C GLY A 293 -18.55 -2.71 -10.39
N ALA A 294 -17.45 -2.43 -11.09
CA ALA A 294 -16.45 -3.41 -11.52
C ALA A 294 -15.06 -3.12 -10.95
N LEU A 295 -14.37 -4.18 -10.57
CA LEU A 295 -12.95 -4.26 -10.27
C LEU A 295 -12.27 -5.20 -11.26
N GLU A 296 -11.12 -4.80 -11.76
CA GLU A 296 -10.21 -5.68 -12.47
C GLU A 296 -8.87 -5.72 -11.73
N LEU A 297 -8.36 -6.93 -11.51
CA LEU A 297 -6.99 -7.16 -11.08
C LEU A 297 -6.18 -7.62 -12.28
N LEU A 298 -5.03 -6.99 -12.50
CA LEU A 298 -4.20 -7.22 -13.66
C LEU A 298 -2.79 -7.65 -13.25
N TRP A 299 -2.25 -8.58 -14.02
CA TRP A 299 -0.86 -9.00 -14.05
C TRP A 299 -0.41 -9.13 -15.51
N PRO A 300 0.88 -9.20 -15.82
CA PRO A 300 1.32 -9.51 -17.16
C PRO A 300 0.69 -10.83 -17.67
N GLY A 301 -0.17 -10.74 -18.67
CA GLY A 301 -0.86 -11.91 -19.27
C GLY A 301 -2.05 -12.47 -18.47
N ILE A 302 -2.38 -11.93 -17.30
CA ILE A 302 -3.51 -12.40 -16.48
C ILE A 302 -4.44 -11.23 -16.13
N LYS A 303 -5.74 -11.45 -16.22
CA LYS A 303 -6.78 -10.52 -15.84
C LYS A 303 -7.88 -11.24 -15.09
N LEU A 304 -8.21 -10.73 -13.90
CA LEU A 304 -9.37 -11.16 -13.11
C LEU A 304 -10.36 -10.01 -13.02
N ARG A 305 -11.58 -10.19 -13.49
CA ARG A 305 -12.65 -9.19 -13.40
C ARG A 305 -13.74 -9.66 -12.46
N GLN A 306 -14.15 -8.79 -11.52
CA GLN A 306 -15.26 -9.02 -10.60
C GLN A 306 -16.23 -7.83 -10.63
N THR A 307 -17.49 -8.09 -10.35
CA THR A 307 -18.53 -7.04 -10.23
C THR A 307 -19.48 -7.38 -9.08
N PHE A 308 -20.17 -6.38 -8.52
CA PHE A 308 -21.20 -6.64 -7.51
C PHE A 308 -22.30 -7.59 -8.01
N LYS A 309 -22.68 -7.48 -9.29
CA LYS A 309 -23.73 -8.32 -9.88
C LYS A 309 -23.29 -9.75 -10.20
N ARG A 310 -21.98 -9.95 -10.44
CA ARG A 310 -21.43 -11.24 -10.90
C ARG A 310 -20.08 -11.46 -10.25
N PHE A 311 -20.07 -11.55 -8.93
CA PHE A 311 -18.87 -11.95 -8.20
C PHE A 311 -18.75 -13.47 -8.23
N GLN A 312 -17.60 -13.96 -8.68
CA GLN A 312 -17.31 -15.39 -8.75
C GLN A 312 -16.19 -15.76 -7.79
N GLU A 313 -16.46 -16.72 -6.92
CA GLU A 313 -15.41 -17.29 -6.07
C GLU A 313 -14.46 -18.10 -6.91
N SER A 314 -13.17 -17.87 -6.68
CA SER A 314 -12.10 -18.53 -7.44
C SER A 314 -10.79 -18.47 -6.67
N VAL A 315 -9.85 -19.32 -7.10
CA VAL A 315 -8.43 -19.21 -6.75
C VAL A 315 -7.66 -18.93 -8.03
N THR A 316 -6.87 -17.87 -8.02
CA THR A 316 -6.02 -17.50 -9.17
C THR A 316 -4.56 -17.55 -8.71
N SER A 317 -3.80 -18.52 -9.23
CA SER A 317 -2.38 -18.67 -8.89
C SER A 317 -1.54 -17.71 -9.72
N ILE A 318 -0.78 -16.85 -9.06
CA ILE A 318 0.11 -15.87 -9.66
C ILE A 318 1.56 -16.25 -9.37
N SER A 319 2.36 -16.33 -10.44
CA SER A 319 3.80 -16.55 -10.35
C SER A 319 4.55 -15.24 -10.54
N TYR A 320 5.36 -14.86 -9.56
CA TYR A 320 6.20 -13.68 -9.61
C TYR A 320 7.63 -14.03 -9.98
N SER A 321 8.14 -13.39 -11.03
CA SER A 321 9.51 -13.56 -11.53
C SER A 321 10.18 -12.21 -11.69
N GLU A 322 11.46 -12.15 -11.31
CA GLU A 322 12.32 -10.98 -11.56
C GLU A 322 12.82 -10.94 -13.00
N ARG A 323 12.80 -12.07 -13.71
CA ARG A 323 13.24 -12.13 -15.10
C ARG A 323 12.27 -11.29 -15.96
N ILE A 324 12.82 -10.25 -16.55
CA ILE A 324 12.25 -9.65 -17.74
C ILE A 324 12.74 -10.55 -18.88
N ASP A 325 11.82 -11.11 -19.66
CA ASP A 325 12.20 -11.66 -20.96
C ASP A 325 12.58 -10.48 -21.86
N ILE A 326 13.80 -9.99 -21.69
CA ILE A 326 14.37 -8.98 -22.57
C ILE A 326 14.96 -9.69 -23.76
N THR A 327 14.21 -9.69 -24.84
CA THR A 327 14.77 -9.75 -26.20
C THR A 327 15.15 -8.34 -26.63
N THR A 328 16.10 -7.70 -25.96
CA THR A 328 16.83 -6.52 -26.45
C THR A 328 18.19 -6.46 -25.77
N THR A 329 19.19 -6.70 -26.56
CA THR A 329 20.58 -6.43 -26.34
C THR A 329 20.81 -4.95 -26.12
N ASP A 330 21.23 -4.58 -24.90
CA ASP A 330 22.22 -3.53 -24.62
C ASP A 330 22.56 -3.59 -23.14
N ALA A 331 23.66 -4.32 -22.85
CA ALA A 331 24.24 -4.38 -21.52
C ALA A 331 24.99 -3.06 -21.25
N ILE A 332 24.42 -2.22 -20.38
CA ILE A 332 25.06 -0.97 -19.96
C ILE A 332 25.82 -1.24 -18.65
N PRO A 333 27.06 -0.71 -18.50
CA PRO A 333 27.84 -0.83 -17.25
C PRO A 333 27.11 -0.38 -15.98
N ALA A 334 26.09 0.47 -16.10
CA ALA A 334 25.19 0.86 -15.01
C ALA A 334 24.43 -0.32 -14.38
N ALA A 335 24.29 -1.45 -15.06
CA ALA A 335 23.63 -2.65 -14.53
C ALA A 335 24.41 -3.21 -13.33
N GLN A 336 25.75 -3.23 -13.37
CA GLN A 336 26.56 -3.75 -12.27
C GLN A 336 26.47 -2.86 -11.03
N LEU A 337 26.49 -1.53 -11.19
CA LEU A 337 26.30 -0.60 -10.07
C LEU A 337 24.91 -0.68 -9.48
N GLN A 338 23.89 -0.93 -10.32
CA GLN A 338 22.53 -1.16 -9.86
C GLN A 338 22.40 -2.49 -9.11
N GLU A 339 23.12 -3.55 -9.54
CA GLU A 339 23.18 -4.81 -8.81
C GLU A 339 23.90 -4.65 -7.47
N ASP A 340 25.01 -3.92 -7.42
CA ASP A 340 25.76 -3.64 -6.18
C ASP A 340 24.92 -2.81 -5.19
N TYR A 341 24.24 -1.77 -5.68
CA TYR A 341 23.28 -1.00 -4.89
C TYR A 341 22.14 -1.89 -4.38
N ASN A 342 21.59 -2.69 -5.25
CA ASN A 342 20.54 -3.63 -4.93
C ASN A 342 21.02 -4.68 -3.92
N GLY A 343 22.24 -5.20 -4.06
CA GLY A 343 22.86 -6.12 -3.11
C GLY A 343 23.08 -5.49 -1.73
N ALA A 344 23.48 -4.22 -1.67
CA ALA A 344 23.62 -3.48 -0.42
C ALA A 344 22.26 -3.25 0.28
N VAL A 345 21.21 -2.95 -0.49
CA VAL A 345 19.84 -2.83 0.04
C VAL A 345 19.32 -4.17 0.51
N GLU A 346 19.58 -5.25 -0.22
CA GLU A 346 19.20 -6.62 0.17
C GLU A 346 19.95 -7.08 1.42
N ALA A 347 21.25 -6.84 1.51
CA ALA A 347 22.06 -7.14 2.71
C ALA A 347 21.53 -6.35 3.92
N TYR A 348 21.14 -5.10 3.73
CA TYR A 348 20.47 -4.30 4.75
C TYR A 348 19.16 -4.96 5.21
N TRP A 349 18.31 -5.34 4.27
CA TRP A 349 17.07 -6.03 4.59
C TRP A 349 17.31 -7.39 5.26
N GLN A 350 18.31 -8.16 4.82
CA GLN A 350 18.66 -9.45 5.43
C GLN A 350 19.22 -9.29 6.84
N GLU A 351 20.02 -8.27 7.11
CA GLU A 351 20.58 -8.02 8.43
C GLU A 351 19.51 -7.58 9.42
N TYR A 352 18.66 -6.66 9.03
CA TYR A 352 17.55 -6.18 9.85
C TYR A 352 16.32 -7.07 9.76
N GLY A 353 16.19 -7.82 8.69
CA GLY A 353 15.19 -8.83 8.48
C GLY A 353 15.51 -10.19 9.13
N ARG A 354 16.69 -10.41 9.70
CA ARG A 354 17.00 -11.62 10.50
C ARG A 354 16.27 -11.66 11.83
N THR A 355 15.79 -10.55 12.31
CA THR A 355 14.77 -10.51 13.35
C THR A 355 13.38 -10.85 12.82
N TRP A 356 13.22 -10.94 11.52
CA TRP A 356 12.14 -11.60 10.84
C TRP A 356 12.44 -13.08 10.86
N THR A 357 11.83 -13.74 11.68
CA THR A 357 11.72 -15.17 11.54
C THR A 357 10.91 -15.41 10.28
N SER A 358 11.04 -16.57 9.73
CA SER A 358 10.37 -17.05 8.54
C SER A 358 8.89 -16.70 8.38
N HIS A 359 8.35 -15.77 9.15
CA HIS A 359 6.93 -15.47 9.25
C HIS A 359 6.54 -14.00 9.34
N GLU A 360 7.52 -13.15 9.16
CA GLU A 360 7.89 -12.11 9.07
C GLU A 360 7.33 -10.86 8.68
N HIS A 361 6.79 -10.18 9.46
CA HIS A 361 6.40 -8.80 9.40
C HIS A 361 7.36 -7.86 10.16
N ALA A 362 8.45 -8.42 10.71
CA ALA A 362 9.39 -7.67 11.52
C ALA A 362 10.33 -6.74 10.73
N VAL A 363 10.51 -6.89 9.39
CA VAL A 363 11.36 -6.00 8.58
C VAL A 363 10.89 -4.56 8.68
N THR A 364 9.61 -4.34 8.57
CA THR A 364 9.08 -2.99 8.69
C THR A 364 9.38 -2.40 10.05
N SER A 365 9.26 -3.17 11.11
CA SER A 365 9.57 -2.72 12.45
C SER A 365 11.06 -2.49 12.66
N ALA A 366 11.91 -3.44 12.24
CA ALA A 366 13.38 -3.30 12.32
C ALA A 366 13.86 -2.12 11.47
N PHE A 367 13.25 -1.89 10.31
CA PHE A 367 13.54 -0.74 9.47
C PHE A 367 13.19 0.58 10.17
N PHE A 368 12.03 0.69 10.77
CA PHE A 368 11.66 1.89 11.53
C PHE A 368 12.53 2.12 12.77
N GLU A 369 12.98 1.07 13.46
CA GLU A 369 13.91 1.20 14.59
C GLU A 369 15.31 1.59 14.17
N SER A 370 15.83 1.00 13.10
CA SER A 370 17.16 1.34 12.58
C SER A 370 17.20 2.78 12.06
N ALA A 371 16.10 3.26 11.54
CA ALA A 371 15.92 4.63 11.10
C ALA A 371 15.94 5.65 12.24
N ASN A 372 15.65 5.23 13.49
CA ASN A 372 15.81 6.07 14.68
C ASN A 372 17.28 6.24 15.17
N GLY A 373 18.25 5.88 14.36
CA GLY A 373 19.58 6.53 14.39
C GLY A 373 20.71 5.79 15.08
N LYS A 374 20.63 4.53 15.43
CA LYS A 374 21.77 3.86 16.12
C LYS A 374 22.52 2.77 15.35
N SER A 375 21.94 2.17 14.32
CA SER A 375 22.54 1.02 13.62
C SER A 375 22.86 1.22 12.13
N LEU A 376 22.32 2.25 11.50
CA LEU A 376 22.44 2.49 10.05
C LEU A 376 23.75 3.13 9.57
N LYS A 377 24.67 3.54 10.46
CA LYS A 377 25.84 4.33 10.06
C LYS A 377 26.72 3.65 9.01
N GLY A 378 26.91 2.35 9.09
CA GLY A 378 27.76 1.61 8.15
C GLY A 378 27.08 1.38 6.79
N LEU A 379 25.82 0.97 6.80
CA LEU A 379 25.09 0.63 5.57
C LEU A 379 24.67 1.88 4.80
N SER A 380 24.26 2.93 5.50
CA SER A 380 23.97 4.25 4.91
C SER A 380 25.22 4.84 4.24
N SER A 381 26.41 4.61 4.80
CA SER A 381 27.68 5.03 4.19
C SER A 381 27.96 4.27 2.90
N ARG A 382 27.73 2.95 2.87
CA ARG A 382 27.92 2.13 1.67
C ARG A 382 26.94 2.48 0.55
N ILE A 383 25.69 2.70 0.90
CA ILE A 383 24.67 3.16 -0.07
C ILE A 383 25.02 4.55 -0.62
N LYS A 384 25.48 5.47 0.23
CA LYS A 384 25.95 6.79 -0.22
C LYS A 384 27.16 6.70 -1.13
N GLU A 385 28.11 5.82 -0.81
CA GLU A 385 29.29 5.56 -1.63
C GLU A 385 28.90 5.02 -3.01
N LEU A 386 27.99 4.05 -3.08
CA LEU A 386 27.49 3.50 -4.34
C LEU A 386 26.72 4.53 -5.17
N LEU A 387 25.89 5.36 -4.52
CA LEU A 387 25.20 6.47 -5.20
C LEU A 387 26.19 7.51 -5.76
N SER A 388 27.24 7.84 -5.02
CA SER A 388 28.32 8.74 -5.49
C SER A 388 29.05 8.17 -6.71
N GLN A 389 29.37 6.87 -6.70
CA GLN A 389 29.98 6.19 -7.84
C GLN A 389 29.05 6.17 -9.07
N MET A 390 27.74 6.01 -8.88
CA MET A 390 26.77 6.09 -9.98
C MET A 390 26.67 7.49 -10.57
N GLU A 391 26.76 8.54 -9.74
CA GLU A 391 26.81 9.95 -10.21
C GLU A 391 28.08 10.26 -11.00
N GLU A 392 29.24 9.75 -10.59
CA GLU A 392 30.51 9.92 -11.30
C GLU A 392 30.51 9.22 -12.67
N VAL A 393 29.95 8.02 -12.77
CA VAL A 393 29.83 7.29 -14.04
C VAL A 393 28.86 7.99 -15.01
N SER A 394 27.77 8.54 -14.52
CA SER A 394 26.83 9.32 -15.36
C SER A 394 27.38 10.65 -15.85
N ALA A 395 28.35 11.24 -15.13
CA ALA A 395 29.02 12.48 -15.52
C ALA A 395 30.09 12.28 -16.61
N GLY A 396 30.64 11.06 -16.74
CA GLY A 396 31.73 10.73 -17.68
C GLY A 396 31.26 10.48 -19.13
N ASP A 397 30.01 10.16 -19.36
CA ASP A 397 29.51 9.69 -20.68
C ASP A 397 28.76 10.74 -21.50
N GLY A 398 28.65 11.98 -21.05
CA GLY A 398 28.17 13.12 -21.85
C GLY A 398 26.71 13.06 -22.36
N THR A 399 25.95 12.00 -22.10
CA THR A 399 24.63 11.76 -22.69
C THR A 399 23.45 11.99 -21.78
N TYR A 400 23.66 12.18 -20.46
CA TYR A 400 22.58 12.46 -19.51
C TYR A 400 22.89 13.69 -18.65
N LYS A 401 22.47 14.87 -19.09
CA LYS A 401 22.39 16.05 -18.21
C LYS A 401 21.25 15.83 -17.21
N GLN A 402 21.55 15.28 -16.04
CA GLN A 402 20.64 15.40 -14.90
C GLN A 402 20.43 16.88 -14.60
N LYS A 403 19.20 17.36 -14.76
CA LYS A 403 18.82 18.66 -14.23
C LYS A 403 18.99 18.62 -12.72
N THR A 404 19.80 19.51 -12.19
CA THR A 404 20.05 19.60 -10.74
C THR A 404 18.76 19.76 -9.96
N ARG A 405 18.67 19.15 -8.76
CA ARG A 405 17.52 19.21 -7.83
C ARG A 405 16.77 20.57 -7.80
N PRO A 406 17.44 21.75 -7.84
CA PRO A 406 16.76 23.04 -7.86
C PRO A 406 15.92 23.33 -9.12
N GLU A 407 16.22 22.75 -10.28
CA GLU A 407 15.47 23.00 -11.52
C GLU A 407 14.18 22.20 -11.62
N ILE A 408 14.16 20.99 -11.05
CA ILE A 408 12.95 20.16 -10.96
C ILE A 408 11.91 20.86 -10.08
N TRP A 409 12.32 21.41 -8.95
CA TRP A 409 11.44 22.13 -8.03
C TRP A 409 10.91 23.46 -8.59
N LYS A 410 11.70 24.18 -9.39
CA LYS A 410 11.23 25.41 -10.06
C LYS A 410 10.11 25.18 -11.05
N ARG A 411 10.08 24.03 -11.73
CA ARG A 411 9.00 23.70 -12.66
C ARG A 411 7.68 23.32 -11.98
N VAL A 412 7.73 22.73 -10.81
CA VAL A 412 6.52 22.37 -10.02
C VAL A 412 5.92 23.62 -9.37
N ALA A 413 6.74 24.58 -8.95
CA ALA A 413 6.29 25.82 -8.31
C ALA A 413 5.75 26.89 -9.28
N THR A 414 5.99 26.80 -10.59
CA THR A 414 5.59 27.80 -11.58
C THR A 414 4.35 27.43 -12.41
N LYS A 415 3.73 26.28 -12.15
CA LYS A 415 2.40 25.95 -12.68
C LYS A 415 1.36 26.06 -11.54
N LYS A 416 1.04 27.29 -11.20
CA LYS A 416 -0.22 27.67 -10.56
C LYS A 416 -1.18 28.16 -11.64
#